data_fe9d9989f332e3e749ae5171091fb186
#
_entry.id   fe9d9989f332e3e749ae5171091fb186
#
_cell.length_a   1.000
_cell.length_b   1.000
_cell.length_c   1.000
_cell.angle_alpha   90.00
_cell.angle_beta   90.00
_cell.angle_gamma   90.00
#
_symmetry.space_group_name_H-M   'P 1'
#
loop_
_entity.id
_entity.type
_entity.pdbx_description
1 polymer ?
#
loop_
_entity_poly.entity_id
_entity_poly.type
_entity_poly.pdbx_seq_one_letter_code
_entity_poly.pdbx_strand_id
1 'polypeptide(L)'
;MKANDSYRLKIGLTLNNLAREMMTYHVGDRIPAITELVERYQVSRGTVQSALAQLCSEAMTLKKSGHLGSYITAINHRKIWEYTGWNTLIGAMPLPSNNSLKGLATALTTSIEYAQLPFNMAFMQSAQNRVNGLLAGRFDFVVVSRLSADVCLEKNPQLTMAVELPRGSYNKSHVIAFSNPKETRLRDGMRVAYDPCSYDQTQLTRLCCEGLNIQYFHMPYRSTLHCLEHGGVDAVIYLKESAARSTHRLGMAPIPYEDPLSKAIYAVLLTSKENY
;
A
#
# COMPACT_ATOMS: atom_id res chain seq x y z
N MET A 1 4.80 -42.00 -3.32
CA MET A 1 5.15 -41.15 -2.17
C MET A 1 5.05 -42.02 -0.91
N LYS A 2 6.14 -42.22 -0.15
CA LYS A 2 6.13 -43.07 1.05
C LYS A 2 5.29 -42.43 2.15
N ALA A 3 4.61 -43.18 2.99
CA ALA A 3 3.74 -42.67 4.07
C ALA A 3 4.45 -41.63 4.99
N ASN A 4 5.76 -41.78 5.16
CA ASN A 4 6.60 -40.84 5.94
C ASN A 4 6.76 -39.46 5.27
N ASP A 5 6.77 -39.41 3.93
CA ASP A 5 6.87 -38.13 3.19
C ASP A 5 5.54 -37.35 3.27
N SER A 6 4.41 -38.08 3.22
CA SER A 6 3.07 -37.48 3.39
C SER A 6 2.89 -36.91 4.81
N TYR A 7 3.40 -37.58 5.84
CA TYR A 7 3.34 -37.11 7.23
C TYR A 7 4.18 -35.85 7.45
N ARG A 8 5.44 -35.83 6.96
CA ARG A 8 6.33 -34.66 7.03
C ARG A 8 5.75 -33.46 6.31
N LEU A 9 5.15 -33.66 5.13
CA LEU A 9 4.47 -32.60 4.39
C LEU A 9 3.30 -32.01 5.19
N LYS A 10 2.49 -32.86 5.82
CA LYS A 10 1.36 -32.39 6.66
C LYS A 10 1.82 -31.59 7.87
N ILE A 11 2.91 -31.99 8.54
CA ILE A 11 3.50 -31.20 9.65
C ILE A 11 3.98 -29.86 9.13
N GLY A 12 4.71 -29.81 8.01
CA GLY A 12 5.21 -28.57 7.41
C GLY A 12 4.09 -27.59 7.06
N LEU A 13 3.03 -28.05 6.42
CA LEU A 13 1.86 -27.22 6.11
C LEU A 13 1.14 -26.71 7.36
N THR A 14 1.00 -27.58 8.38
CA THR A 14 0.39 -27.18 9.66
C THR A 14 1.26 -26.16 10.39
N LEU A 15 2.58 -26.32 10.36
CA LEU A 15 3.54 -25.39 10.92
C LEU A 15 3.45 -24.02 10.24
N ASN A 16 3.38 -23.99 8.90
CA ASN A 16 3.22 -22.74 8.16
C ASN A 16 1.91 -22.03 8.53
N ASN A 17 0.79 -22.75 8.56
CA ASN A 17 -0.51 -22.17 8.92
C ASN A 17 -0.52 -21.66 10.36
N LEU A 18 0.04 -22.41 11.28
CA LEU A 18 0.15 -22.01 12.68
C LEU A 18 1.06 -20.80 12.83
N ALA A 19 2.20 -20.76 12.13
CA ALA A 19 3.12 -19.62 12.14
C ALA A 19 2.43 -18.35 11.61
N ARG A 20 1.70 -18.43 10.51
CA ARG A 20 0.91 -17.32 9.95
C ARG A 20 -0.10 -16.77 10.97
N GLU A 21 -0.82 -17.67 11.64
CA GLU A 21 -1.75 -17.27 12.69
C GLU A 21 -1.01 -16.58 13.86
N MET A 22 0.14 -17.11 14.29
CA MET A 22 0.93 -16.54 15.40
C MET A 22 1.55 -15.18 15.07
N MET A 23 1.65 -14.78 13.79
CA MET A 23 2.10 -13.41 13.42
C MET A 23 1.17 -12.31 13.95
N THR A 24 -0.09 -12.61 14.22
CA THR A 24 -1.08 -11.66 14.73
C THR A 24 -1.16 -11.63 16.26
N TYR A 25 -0.45 -12.51 16.96
CA TYR A 25 -0.50 -12.65 18.42
C TYR A 25 0.63 -11.88 19.10
N HIS A 26 0.38 -11.48 20.35
CA HIS A 26 1.31 -10.72 21.20
C HIS A 26 1.53 -11.43 22.54
N VAL A 27 2.51 -10.96 23.29
CA VAL A 27 2.71 -11.42 24.66
C VAL A 27 1.49 -11.12 25.52
N GLY A 28 0.98 -12.13 26.22
CA GLY A 28 -0.25 -12.09 27.01
C GLY A 28 -1.47 -12.67 26.30
N ASP A 29 -1.43 -12.86 24.98
CA ASP A 29 -2.53 -13.46 24.26
C ASP A 29 -2.67 -14.95 24.56
N ARG A 30 -3.93 -15.42 24.58
CA ARG A 30 -4.27 -16.85 24.70
C ARG A 30 -4.26 -17.47 23.30
N ILE A 31 -3.50 -18.54 23.13
CA ILE A 31 -3.55 -19.31 21.90
C ILE A 31 -4.79 -20.24 21.86
N PRO A 32 -5.30 -20.59 20.66
CA PRO A 32 -6.39 -21.55 20.52
C PRO A 32 -6.05 -22.90 21.15
N ALA A 33 -7.07 -23.62 21.64
CA ALA A 33 -6.87 -24.94 22.15
C ALA A 33 -6.44 -25.92 21.03
N ILE A 34 -5.68 -26.96 21.38
CA ILE A 34 -5.24 -27.95 20.37
C ILE A 34 -6.43 -28.57 19.62
N THR A 35 -7.56 -28.77 20.29
CA THR A 35 -8.79 -29.29 19.67
C THR A 35 -9.33 -28.31 18.62
N GLU A 36 -9.32 -27.01 18.88
CA GLU A 36 -9.74 -25.97 17.93
C GLU A 36 -8.82 -25.93 16.71
N LEU A 37 -7.51 -26.05 16.91
CA LEU A 37 -6.51 -26.11 15.83
C LEU A 37 -6.64 -27.39 14.97
N VAL A 38 -6.95 -28.53 15.60
CA VAL A 38 -7.23 -29.80 14.92
C VAL A 38 -8.42 -29.67 13.98
N GLU A 39 -9.51 -29.08 14.46
CA GLU A 39 -10.73 -28.84 13.68
C GLU A 39 -10.47 -27.84 12.55
N ARG A 40 -9.76 -26.75 12.84
CA ARG A 40 -9.46 -25.67 11.87
C ARG A 40 -8.55 -26.14 10.74
N TYR A 41 -7.50 -26.89 11.06
CA TYR A 41 -6.51 -27.32 10.06
C TYR A 41 -6.82 -28.71 9.48
N GLN A 42 -7.85 -29.42 9.96
CA GLN A 42 -8.25 -30.78 9.51
C GLN A 42 -7.08 -31.78 9.56
N VAL A 43 -6.32 -31.75 10.66
CA VAL A 43 -5.15 -32.62 10.87
C VAL A 43 -5.23 -33.35 12.22
N SER A 44 -4.36 -34.33 12.43
CA SER A 44 -4.34 -35.07 13.71
C SER A 44 -3.82 -34.20 14.86
N ARG A 45 -4.24 -34.51 16.09
CA ARG A 45 -3.75 -33.87 17.32
C ARG A 45 -2.22 -33.92 17.42
N GLY A 46 -1.59 -35.03 17.08
CA GLY A 46 -0.14 -35.20 17.07
C GLY A 46 0.56 -34.25 16.10
N THR A 47 -0.05 -34.01 14.93
CA THR A 47 0.47 -33.08 13.93
C THR A 47 0.48 -31.64 14.48
N VAL A 48 -0.63 -31.19 15.08
CA VAL A 48 -0.71 -29.86 15.72
C VAL A 48 0.30 -29.73 16.88
N GLN A 49 0.38 -30.76 17.73
CA GLN A 49 1.34 -30.74 18.85
C GLN A 49 2.79 -30.66 18.38
N SER A 50 3.16 -31.39 17.32
CA SER A 50 4.51 -31.34 16.75
C SER A 50 4.83 -29.97 16.17
N ALA A 51 3.91 -29.37 15.39
CA ALA A 51 4.07 -28.03 14.85
C ALA A 51 4.19 -26.96 15.95
N LEU A 52 3.32 -27.02 16.96
CA LEU A 52 3.36 -26.11 18.10
C LEU A 52 4.66 -26.25 18.91
N ALA A 53 5.11 -27.49 19.16
CA ALA A 53 6.36 -27.75 19.87
C ALA A 53 7.56 -27.15 19.13
N GLN A 54 7.60 -27.21 17.80
CA GLN A 54 8.65 -26.62 16.99
C GLN A 54 8.66 -25.09 17.11
N LEU A 55 7.52 -24.41 17.03
CA LEU A 55 7.44 -22.95 17.26
C LEU A 55 7.85 -22.60 18.70
N CYS A 56 7.45 -23.40 19.69
CA CYS A 56 7.83 -23.15 21.08
C CYS A 56 9.30 -23.37 21.37
N SER A 57 9.99 -24.23 20.61
CA SER A 57 11.43 -24.45 20.82
C SER A 57 12.30 -23.32 20.30
N GLU A 58 11.82 -22.55 19.29
CA GLU A 58 12.67 -21.59 18.58
C GLU A 58 12.15 -20.16 18.58
N ALA A 59 10.84 -19.97 18.62
CA ALA A 59 10.25 -18.68 18.31
C ALA A 59 9.30 -18.11 19.37
N MET A 60 8.76 -18.92 20.27
CA MET A 60 7.83 -18.44 21.29
C MET A 60 7.85 -19.30 22.55
N THR A 61 7.40 -18.72 23.68
CA THR A 61 7.24 -19.42 24.95
C THR A 61 5.79 -19.36 25.40
N LEU A 62 5.28 -20.47 25.93
CA LEU A 62 3.93 -20.58 26.43
C LEU A 62 3.91 -20.92 27.93
N LYS A 63 3.01 -20.25 28.67
CA LYS A 63 2.63 -20.64 30.03
C LYS A 63 1.29 -21.34 29.99
N LYS A 64 1.25 -22.58 30.46
CA LYS A 64 0.01 -23.34 30.62
C LYS A 64 -0.68 -22.93 31.93
N SER A 65 -1.96 -22.58 31.87
CA SER A 65 -2.77 -22.16 33.02
C SER A 65 -3.94 -23.14 33.26
N GLY A 66 -3.66 -24.44 33.19
CA GLY A 66 -4.65 -25.49 33.41
C GLY A 66 -5.84 -25.38 32.45
N HIS A 67 -7.04 -25.31 33.01
CA HIS A 67 -8.30 -25.17 32.26
C HIS A 67 -8.45 -23.80 31.56
N LEU A 68 -7.67 -22.80 31.93
CA LEU A 68 -7.70 -21.47 31.30
C LEU A 68 -6.96 -21.44 29.97
N GLY A 69 -6.23 -22.50 29.60
CA GLY A 69 -5.51 -22.59 28.33
C GLY A 69 -4.04 -22.22 28.40
N SER A 70 -3.45 -21.90 27.25
CA SER A 70 -2.03 -21.52 27.12
C SER A 70 -1.89 -20.09 26.68
N TYR A 71 -0.99 -19.33 27.32
CA TYR A 71 -0.75 -17.92 27.07
C TYR A 71 0.68 -17.70 26.60
N ILE A 72 0.87 -16.78 25.66
CA ILE A 72 2.18 -16.40 25.15
C ILE A 72 2.91 -15.57 26.21
N THR A 73 4.10 -15.99 26.62
CA THR A 73 4.97 -15.25 27.55
C THR A 73 6.15 -14.58 26.84
N ALA A 74 6.55 -15.11 25.67
CA ALA A 74 7.52 -14.47 24.79
C ALA A 74 7.22 -14.91 23.34
N ILE A 75 7.43 -14.02 22.39
CA ILE A 75 7.29 -14.29 20.96
C ILE A 75 8.31 -13.49 20.16
N ASN A 76 8.98 -14.16 19.23
CA ASN A 76 9.90 -13.56 18.28
C ASN A 76 9.30 -13.65 16.86
N HIS A 77 8.64 -12.57 16.42
CA HIS A 77 7.94 -12.53 15.13
C HIS A 77 8.89 -12.77 13.93
N ARG A 78 10.16 -12.36 14.01
CA ARG A 78 11.14 -12.66 12.95
C ARG A 78 11.32 -14.16 12.79
N LYS A 79 11.49 -14.89 13.91
CA LYS A 79 11.62 -16.36 13.87
C LYS A 79 10.31 -17.04 13.47
N ILE A 80 9.16 -16.51 13.90
CA ILE A 80 7.85 -16.99 13.43
C ILE A 80 7.74 -16.83 11.92
N TRP A 81 8.19 -15.68 11.37
CA TRP A 81 8.19 -15.42 9.92
C TRP A 81 8.89 -16.52 9.13
N GLU A 82 10.02 -17.04 9.59
CA GLU A 82 10.78 -18.11 8.91
C GLU A 82 9.96 -19.38 8.71
N TYR A 83 8.92 -19.60 9.55
CA TYR A 83 8.01 -20.74 9.47
C TYR A 83 6.72 -20.48 8.70
N THR A 84 6.43 -19.24 8.32
CA THR A 84 5.18 -18.92 7.59
C THR A 84 5.16 -19.44 6.15
N GLY A 85 6.33 -19.73 5.59
CA GLY A 85 6.49 -19.98 4.17
C GLY A 85 6.36 -18.70 3.32
N TRP A 86 6.25 -17.53 3.94
CA TRP A 86 6.31 -16.25 3.25
C TRP A 86 7.75 -15.92 2.88
N ASN A 87 7.89 -15.26 1.73
CA ASN A 87 9.17 -14.76 1.25
C ASN A 87 9.42 -13.32 1.75
N THR A 88 10.31 -12.61 1.07
CA THR A 88 10.51 -11.18 1.31
C THR A 88 9.23 -10.40 1.04
N LEU A 89 8.80 -9.58 1.99
CA LEU A 89 7.68 -8.65 1.83
C LEU A 89 8.05 -7.59 0.80
N ILE A 90 7.22 -7.38 -0.21
CA ILE A 90 7.47 -6.42 -1.27
C ILE A 90 6.38 -5.37 -1.30
N GLY A 91 6.73 -4.15 -0.91
CA GLY A 91 5.87 -2.98 -1.05
C GLY A 91 6.13 -2.22 -2.34
N ALA A 92 5.13 -1.51 -2.87
CA ALA A 92 5.35 -0.55 -3.94
C ALA A 92 4.73 0.81 -3.63
N MET A 93 5.48 1.88 -3.88
CA MET A 93 5.04 3.26 -3.66
C MET A 93 5.46 4.19 -4.81
N PRO A 94 4.91 5.42 -4.89
CA PRO A 94 5.42 6.41 -5.84
C PRO A 94 6.89 6.72 -5.60
N LEU A 95 7.58 7.18 -6.63
CA LEU A 95 8.92 7.77 -6.43
C LEU A 95 8.83 8.89 -5.39
N PRO A 96 9.72 8.91 -4.39
CA PRO A 96 9.70 9.92 -3.32
C PRO A 96 10.15 11.29 -3.83
N SER A 97 9.31 11.93 -4.64
CA SER A 97 9.56 13.21 -5.30
C SER A 97 9.29 14.44 -4.43
N ASN A 98 8.55 14.27 -3.32
CA ASN A 98 8.25 15.31 -2.35
C ASN A 98 8.62 14.86 -0.92
N ASN A 99 8.60 15.80 0.04
CA ASN A 99 9.02 15.52 1.41
C ASN A 99 8.09 14.53 2.14
N SER A 100 6.79 14.55 1.86
CA SER A 100 5.84 13.58 2.44
C SER A 100 6.18 12.15 2.01
N LEU A 101 6.37 11.92 0.71
CA LEU A 101 6.73 10.59 0.18
C LEU A 101 8.12 10.13 0.61
N LYS A 102 9.10 11.06 0.77
CA LYS A 102 10.42 10.75 1.34
C LYS A 102 10.30 10.28 2.78
N GLY A 103 9.57 11.05 3.61
CA GLY A 103 9.32 10.69 5.01
C GLY A 103 8.56 9.37 5.13
N LEU A 104 7.56 9.14 4.27
CA LEU A 104 6.81 7.90 4.25
C LEU A 104 7.68 6.69 3.87
N ALA A 105 8.52 6.82 2.84
CA ALA A 105 9.45 5.76 2.44
C ALA A 105 10.38 5.40 3.62
N THR A 106 10.99 6.41 4.26
CA THR A 106 11.84 6.20 5.43
C THR A 106 11.07 5.53 6.57
N ALA A 107 9.88 6.03 6.91
CA ALA A 107 9.08 5.48 8.01
C ALA A 107 8.71 4.00 7.78
N LEU A 108 8.24 3.66 6.59
CA LEU A 108 7.90 2.27 6.24
C LEU A 108 9.14 1.36 6.31
N THR A 109 10.25 1.77 5.70
CA THR A 109 11.49 0.98 5.72
C THR A 109 11.98 0.78 7.15
N THR A 110 12.10 1.85 7.94
CA THR A 110 12.58 1.78 9.33
C THR A 110 11.66 0.94 10.22
N SER A 111 10.32 1.06 10.05
CA SER A 111 9.39 0.29 10.86
C SER A 111 9.49 -1.22 10.57
N ILE A 112 9.65 -1.60 9.30
CA ILE A 112 9.77 -3.02 8.91
C ILE A 112 11.16 -3.56 9.28
N GLU A 113 12.22 -2.76 9.14
CA GLU A 113 13.57 -3.10 9.63
C GLU A 113 13.59 -3.30 11.14
N TYR A 114 12.88 -2.44 11.90
CA TYR A 114 12.74 -2.61 13.35
C TYR A 114 12.04 -3.94 13.71
N ALA A 115 11.02 -4.33 12.93
CA ALA A 115 10.38 -5.64 13.05
C ALA A 115 11.27 -6.80 12.58
N GLN A 116 12.45 -6.50 12.00
CA GLN A 116 13.42 -7.46 11.46
C GLN A 116 12.83 -8.41 10.41
N LEU A 117 11.82 -7.96 9.66
CA LEU A 117 11.24 -8.71 8.56
C LEU A 117 12.02 -8.47 7.24
N PRO A 118 12.19 -9.49 6.41
CA PRO A 118 12.80 -9.31 5.09
C PRO A 118 11.87 -8.44 4.21
N PHE A 119 12.36 -7.31 3.72
CA PHE A 119 11.56 -6.31 3.03
C PHE A 119 12.28 -5.64 1.87
N ASN A 120 11.54 -5.40 0.79
CA ASN A 120 11.97 -4.56 -0.32
C ASN A 120 10.88 -3.55 -0.70
N MET A 121 11.28 -2.32 -1.01
CA MET A 121 10.39 -1.28 -1.52
C MET A 121 10.66 -1.01 -3.00
N ALA A 122 9.66 -1.25 -3.84
CA ALA A 122 9.69 -0.87 -5.25
C ALA A 122 9.16 0.55 -5.43
N PHE A 123 9.83 1.36 -6.25
CA PHE A 123 9.36 2.68 -6.62
C PHE A 123 8.80 2.68 -8.03
N MET A 124 7.49 2.92 -8.17
CA MET A 124 6.80 2.87 -9.45
C MET A 124 5.80 4.00 -9.58
N GLN A 125 5.87 4.74 -10.68
CA GLN A 125 4.87 5.75 -11.00
C GLN A 125 3.54 5.09 -11.41
N SER A 126 2.45 5.88 -11.38
CA SER A 126 1.08 5.45 -11.65
C SER A 126 0.48 4.54 -10.55
N ALA A 127 -0.61 5.00 -9.96
CA ALA A 127 -1.40 4.21 -9.01
C ALA A 127 -1.95 2.94 -9.67
N GLN A 128 -2.41 3.06 -10.92
CA GLN A 128 -2.92 1.92 -11.68
C GLN A 128 -1.87 0.83 -11.89
N ASN A 129 -0.63 1.19 -12.25
CA ASN A 129 0.44 0.22 -12.46
C ASN A 129 0.83 -0.50 -11.16
N ARG A 130 0.87 0.23 -10.02
CA ARG A 130 1.11 -0.40 -8.71
C ARG A 130 0.00 -1.37 -8.34
N VAL A 131 -1.26 -0.96 -8.50
CA VAL A 131 -2.42 -1.81 -8.22
C VAL A 131 -2.47 -3.03 -9.14
N ASN A 132 -2.19 -2.87 -10.43
CA ASN A 132 -2.07 -4.01 -11.34
C ASN A 132 -0.94 -4.97 -10.92
N GLY A 133 0.16 -4.44 -10.38
CA GLY A 133 1.23 -5.25 -9.81
C GLY A 133 0.82 -6.01 -8.57
N LEU A 134 0.04 -5.41 -7.68
CA LEU A 134 -0.55 -6.04 -6.50
C LEU A 134 -1.52 -7.18 -6.91
N LEU A 135 -2.43 -6.90 -7.83
CA LEU A 135 -3.38 -7.90 -8.36
C LEU A 135 -2.70 -9.08 -9.08
N ALA A 136 -1.54 -8.84 -9.66
CA ALA A 136 -0.71 -9.88 -10.28
C ALA A 136 0.22 -10.59 -9.29
N GLY A 137 0.11 -10.34 -7.97
CA GLY A 137 0.95 -10.96 -6.93
C GLY A 137 2.43 -10.55 -6.95
N ARG A 138 2.78 -9.44 -7.63
CA ARG A 138 4.16 -8.92 -7.66
C ARG A 138 4.52 -8.09 -6.43
N PHE A 139 3.52 -7.59 -5.73
CA PHE A 139 3.63 -6.80 -4.51
C PHE A 139 2.66 -7.35 -3.47
N ASP A 140 3.03 -7.27 -2.21
CA ASP A 140 2.16 -7.65 -1.08
C ASP A 140 1.28 -6.48 -0.65
N PHE A 141 1.79 -5.25 -0.80
CA PHE A 141 1.01 -4.03 -0.62
C PHE A 141 1.46 -2.90 -1.55
N VAL A 142 0.59 -1.94 -1.75
CA VAL A 142 0.91 -0.73 -2.51
C VAL A 142 0.44 0.52 -1.78
N VAL A 143 1.23 1.59 -1.89
CA VAL A 143 0.89 2.90 -1.37
C VAL A 143 0.24 3.72 -2.48
N VAL A 144 -0.95 4.23 -2.22
CA VAL A 144 -1.70 5.14 -3.10
C VAL A 144 -2.26 6.31 -2.28
N SER A 145 -2.80 7.34 -2.93
CA SER A 145 -3.61 8.35 -2.24
C SER A 145 -4.96 7.77 -1.83
N ARG A 146 -5.64 8.37 -0.85
CA ARG A 146 -7.01 7.99 -0.50
C ARG A 146 -7.97 8.17 -1.69
N LEU A 147 -7.80 9.22 -2.48
CA LEU A 147 -8.59 9.46 -3.69
C LEU A 147 -8.43 8.30 -4.71
N SER A 148 -7.18 7.88 -4.95
CA SER A 148 -6.90 6.71 -5.79
C SER A 148 -7.41 5.40 -5.17
N ALA A 149 -7.33 5.25 -3.84
CA ALA A 149 -7.78 4.05 -3.15
C ALA A 149 -9.29 3.84 -3.31
N ASP A 150 -10.11 4.89 -3.17
CA ASP A 150 -11.56 4.82 -3.36
C ASP A 150 -11.92 4.24 -4.75
N VAL A 151 -11.27 4.75 -5.81
CA VAL A 151 -11.46 4.23 -7.18
C VAL A 151 -10.98 2.79 -7.35
N CYS A 152 -9.84 2.43 -6.71
CA CYS A 152 -9.28 1.08 -6.82
C CYS A 152 -10.16 0.04 -6.11
N LEU A 153 -10.66 0.35 -4.92
CA LEU A 153 -11.51 -0.54 -4.13
C LEU A 153 -12.87 -0.76 -4.79
N GLU A 154 -13.45 0.27 -5.39
CA GLU A 154 -14.71 0.15 -6.15
C GLU A 154 -14.56 -0.81 -7.34
N LYS A 155 -13.43 -0.70 -8.07
CA LYS A 155 -13.18 -1.50 -9.28
C LYS A 155 -12.69 -2.92 -9.00
N ASN A 156 -12.10 -3.17 -7.82
CA ASN A 156 -11.43 -4.43 -7.51
C ASN A 156 -11.86 -4.95 -6.13
N PRO A 157 -12.95 -5.74 -6.06
CA PRO A 157 -13.50 -6.26 -4.79
C PRO A 157 -12.54 -7.15 -3.99
N GLN A 158 -11.49 -7.69 -4.64
CA GLN A 158 -10.44 -8.50 -4.00
C GLN A 158 -9.40 -7.67 -3.24
N LEU A 159 -9.41 -6.35 -3.37
CA LEU A 159 -8.55 -5.46 -2.60
C LEU A 159 -9.18 -5.07 -1.28
N THR A 160 -8.34 -4.73 -0.33
CA THR A 160 -8.72 -4.13 0.95
C THR A 160 -7.75 -3.02 1.34
N MET A 161 -8.24 -2.09 2.15
CA MET A 161 -7.43 -1.06 2.77
C MET A 161 -6.86 -1.62 4.08
N ALA A 162 -5.56 -1.85 4.13
CA ALA A 162 -4.89 -2.27 5.35
C ALA A 162 -4.71 -1.12 6.34
N VAL A 163 -4.29 0.04 5.85
CA VAL A 163 -4.02 1.23 6.69
C VAL A 163 -4.31 2.51 5.91
N GLU A 164 -4.93 3.48 6.58
CA GLU A 164 -4.94 4.88 6.17
C GLU A 164 -4.00 5.67 7.09
N LEU A 165 -3.08 6.41 6.51
CA LEU A 165 -2.08 7.19 7.23
C LEU A 165 -2.55 8.64 7.44
N PRO A 166 -1.95 9.38 8.39
CA PRO A 166 -2.39 10.73 8.73
C PRO A 166 -2.36 11.71 7.56
N ARG A 167 -3.08 12.82 7.72
CA ARG A 167 -3.15 13.91 6.75
C ARG A 167 -1.76 14.42 6.36
N GLY A 168 -1.53 14.59 5.06
CA GLY A 168 -0.26 15.07 4.53
C GLY A 168 0.80 13.98 4.35
N SER A 169 0.48 12.72 4.62
CA SER A 169 1.39 11.58 4.46
C SER A 169 1.70 11.25 3.00
N TYR A 170 0.81 11.58 2.06
CA TYR A 170 1.01 11.34 0.63
C TYR A 170 1.50 12.58 -0.12
N ASN A 171 0.74 13.67 -0.03
CA ASN A 171 1.02 14.97 -0.64
C ASN A 171 0.55 16.08 0.30
N LYS A 172 0.97 17.33 0.04
CA LYS A 172 0.46 18.49 0.79
C LYS A 172 -0.69 19.18 0.06
N SER A 173 -0.53 19.45 -1.23
CA SER A 173 -1.57 20.11 -2.03
C SER A 173 -1.33 19.98 -3.53
N HIS A 174 -2.40 20.15 -4.30
CA HIS A 174 -2.37 20.29 -5.76
C HIS A 174 -2.81 21.71 -6.14
N VAL A 175 -2.41 22.13 -7.33
CA VAL A 175 -2.78 23.40 -7.93
C VAL A 175 -3.10 23.21 -9.42
N ILE A 176 -3.83 24.14 -9.99
CA ILE A 176 -3.87 24.33 -11.43
C ILE A 176 -2.65 25.16 -11.78
N ALA A 177 -1.73 24.61 -12.55
CA ALA A 177 -0.56 25.31 -13.07
C ALA A 177 -0.79 25.70 -14.52
N PHE A 178 -0.40 26.92 -14.90
CA PHE A 178 -0.57 27.48 -16.23
C PHE A 178 0.79 27.85 -16.84
N SER A 179 0.95 27.65 -18.14
CA SER A 179 2.12 28.09 -18.90
C SER A 179 2.24 29.63 -18.92
N ASN A 180 1.12 30.32 -18.97
CA ASN A 180 1.09 31.78 -18.86
C ASN A 180 1.02 32.20 -17.37
N PRO A 181 2.02 32.95 -16.84
CA PRO A 181 2.07 33.39 -15.44
C PRO A 181 0.96 34.35 -15.01
N LYS A 182 0.25 34.96 -15.96
CA LYS A 182 -0.88 35.85 -15.68
C LYS A 182 -2.22 35.13 -15.61
N GLU A 183 -2.24 33.84 -15.98
CA GLU A 183 -3.46 33.06 -15.99
C GLU A 183 -3.80 32.56 -14.58
N THR A 184 -5.08 32.69 -14.20
CA THR A 184 -5.59 32.30 -12.88
C THR A 184 -6.79 31.38 -12.91
N ARG A 185 -7.31 31.04 -14.11
CA ARG A 185 -8.49 30.16 -14.27
C ARG A 185 -8.45 29.40 -15.60
N LEU A 186 -9.05 28.22 -15.61
CA LEU A 186 -9.32 27.48 -16.84
C LEU A 186 -10.38 28.18 -17.68
N ARG A 187 -10.30 28.04 -19.00
CA ARG A 187 -11.21 28.64 -19.97
C ARG A 187 -11.41 27.70 -21.18
N ASP A 188 -12.51 27.90 -21.87
CA ASP A 188 -12.78 27.19 -23.13
C ASP A 188 -11.62 27.33 -24.12
N GLY A 189 -11.37 26.27 -24.87
CA GLY A 189 -10.33 26.17 -25.86
C GLY A 189 -8.93 25.89 -25.31
N MET A 190 -8.71 25.92 -23.99
CA MET A 190 -7.41 25.59 -23.40
C MET A 190 -7.01 24.13 -23.64
N ARG A 191 -5.69 23.95 -23.83
CA ARG A 191 -5.03 22.64 -23.92
C ARG A 191 -4.63 22.20 -22.52
N VAL A 192 -5.17 21.09 -22.03
CA VAL A 192 -4.92 20.58 -20.68
C VAL A 192 -4.34 19.17 -20.75
N ALA A 193 -3.14 18.98 -20.16
CA ALA A 193 -2.52 17.67 -20.13
C ALA A 193 -2.80 16.95 -18.80
N TYR A 194 -2.98 15.62 -18.90
CA TYR A 194 -3.03 14.72 -17.75
C TYR A 194 -2.59 13.32 -18.09
N ASP A 195 -2.20 12.56 -17.05
CA ASP A 195 -1.87 11.13 -17.16
C ASP A 195 -3.11 10.29 -16.84
N PRO A 196 -3.68 9.56 -17.81
CA PRO A 196 -4.85 8.70 -17.59
C PRO A 196 -4.57 7.54 -16.61
N CYS A 197 -3.30 7.18 -16.38
CA CYS A 197 -2.89 6.18 -15.40
C CYS A 197 -2.71 6.76 -13.97
N SER A 198 -2.84 8.07 -13.79
CA SER A 198 -2.86 8.76 -12.50
C SER A 198 -4.31 9.07 -12.11
N TYR A 199 -4.90 8.28 -11.22
CA TYR A 199 -6.29 8.50 -10.80
C TYR A 199 -6.49 9.89 -10.18
N ASP A 200 -5.57 10.37 -9.35
CA ASP A 200 -5.67 11.70 -8.73
C ASP A 200 -5.68 12.80 -9.80
N GLN A 201 -4.71 12.75 -10.73
CA GLN A 201 -4.64 13.77 -11.78
C GLN A 201 -5.86 13.71 -12.70
N THR A 202 -6.31 12.51 -13.06
CA THR A 202 -7.51 12.32 -13.90
C THR A 202 -8.76 12.88 -13.21
N GLN A 203 -8.99 12.54 -11.94
CA GLN A 203 -10.17 12.99 -11.20
C GLN A 203 -10.15 14.52 -10.99
N LEU A 204 -9.04 15.05 -10.51
CA LEU A 204 -8.92 16.49 -10.27
C LEU A 204 -8.99 17.29 -11.58
N THR A 205 -8.39 16.81 -12.68
CA THR A 205 -8.46 17.47 -13.99
C THR A 205 -9.90 17.50 -14.50
N ARG A 206 -10.63 16.38 -14.43
CA ARG A 206 -12.03 16.32 -14.87
C ARG A 206 -12.91 17.29 -14.09
N LEU A 207 -12.78 17.30 -12.77
CA LEU A 207 -13.54 18.23 -11.92
C LEU A 207 -13.22 19.70 -12.22
N CYS A 208 -11.95 20.05 -12.36
CA CYS A 208 -11.56 21.44 -12.66
C CYS A 208 -11.99 21.89 -14.05
N CYS A 209 -12.17 20.97 -15.00
CA CYS A 209 -12.55 21.25 -16.38
C CYS A 209 -14.06 21.05 -16.64
N GLU A 210 -14.85 20.71 -15.61
CA GLU A 210 -16.27 20.48 -15.76
C GLU A 210 -17.00 21.71 -16.33
N GLY A 211 -17.82 21.50 -17.34
CA GLY A 211 -18.56 22.56 -18.04
C GLY A 211 -17.73 23.41 -19.02
N LEU A 212 -16.44 23.10 -19.19
CA LEU A 212 -15.56 23.79 -20.12
C LEU A 212 -15.28 22.93 -21.37
N ASN A 213 -15.17 23.61 -22.52
CA ASN A 213 -14.72 22.98 -23.77
C ASN A 213 -13.19 22.90 -23.82
N ILE A 214 -12.60 21.82 -23.30
CA ILE A 214 -11.16 21.63 -23.11
C ILE A 214 -10.60 20.66 -24.16
N GLN A 215 -9.41 20.98 -24.68
CA GLN A 215 -8.61 20.05 -25.50
C GLN A 215 -7.69 19.23 -24.60
N TYR A 216 -8.00 17.94 -24.40
CA TYR A 216 -7.23 17.06 -23.52
C TYR A 216 -6.03 16.44 -24.24
N PHE A 217 -4.86 16.49 -23.58
CA PHE A 217 -3.62 15.87 -24.03
C PHE A 217 -3.20 14.79 -23.03
N HIS A 218 -3.06 13.55 -23.49
CA HIS A 218 -2.68 12.42 -22.66
C HIS A 218 -1.16 12.19 -22.72
N MET A 219 -0.52 12.18 -21.58
CA MET A 219 0.91 11.91 -21.48
C MET A 219 1.29 11.45 -20.06
N PRO A 220 2.45 10.80 -19.88
CA PRO A 220 2.92 10.39 -18.55
C PRO A 220 3.01 11.58 -17.58
N TYR A 221 2.67 11.37 -16.31
CA TYR A 221 2.60 12.40 -15.26
C TYR A 221 3.78 13.38 -15.26
N ARG A 222 5.01 12.85 -15.34
CA ARG A 222 6.22 13.70 -15.35
C ARG A 222 6.35 14.58 -16.57
N SER A 223 5.84 14.11 -17.70
CA SER A 223 5.90 14.84 -18.97
C SER A 223 4.89 16.01 -19.00
N THR A 224 3.82 15.96 -18.19
CA THR A 224 2.80 17.01 -18.18
C THR A 224 3.37 18.36 -17.75
N LEU A 225 4.19 18.42 -16.69
CA LEU A 225 4.81 19.65 -16.23
C LEU A 225 5.86 20.17 -17.23
N HIS A 226 6.69 19.28 -17.77
CA HIS A 226 7.66 19.66 -18.79
C HIS A 226 6.99 20.22 -20.05
N CYS A 227 5.90 19.58 -20.51
CA CYS A 227 5.12 20.07 -21.63
C CYS A 227 4.51 21.46 -21.36
N LEU A 228 4.03 21.71 -20.13
CA LEU A 228 3.54 23.01 -19.69
C LEU A 228 4.63 24.07 -19.74
N GLU A 229 5.81 23.78 -19.18
CA GLU A 229 6.98 24.68 -19.12
C GLU A 229 7.42 25.15 -20.52
N HIS A 230 7.26 24.31 -21.53
CA HIS A 230 7.63 24.64 -22.93
C HIS A 230 6.44 25.08 -23.78
N GLY A 231 5.28 25.42 -23.18
CA GLY A 231 4.11 25.94 -23.89
C GLY A 231 3.39 24.92 -24.78
N GLY A 232 3.70 23.63 -24.65
CA GLY A 232 3.02 22.56 -25.39
C GLY A 232 1.56 22.40 -24.98
N VAL A 233 1.21 22.73 -23.72
CA VAL A 233 -0.15 22.84 -23.19
C VAL A 233 -0.31 24.11 -22.39
N ASP A 234 -1.56 24.49 -22.11
CA ASP A 234 -1.87 25.75 -21.43
C ASP A 234 -2.03 25.58 -19.94
N ALA A 235 -2.49 24.40 -19.47
CA ALA A 235 -2.65 24.11 -18.06
C ALA A 235 -2.45 22.62 -17.73
N VAL A 236 -2.10 22.35 -16.48
CA VAL A 236 -2.03 21.01 -15.88
C VAL A 236 -2.45 21.07 -14.41
N ILE A 237 -3.05 20.00 -13.90
CA ILE A 237 -3.22 19.79 -12.46
C ILE A 237 -1.95 19.10 -11.93
N TYR A 238 -1.27 19.74 -10.99
CA TYR A 238 0.02 19.25 -10.53
C TYR A 238 0.26 19.51 -9.04
N LEU A 239 1.26 18.83 -8.46
CA LEU A 239 1.67 19.08 -7.08
C LEU A 239 2.20 20.51 -6.94
N LYS A 240 1.66 21.28 -5.98
CA LYS A 240 2.05 22.66 -5.73
C LYS A 240 3.56 22.82 -5.51
N GLU A 241 4.16 21.93 -4.69
CA GLU A 241 5.60 21.99 -4.41
C GLU A 241 6.45 21.77 -5.66
N SER A 242 6.02 20.92 -6.57
CA SER A 242 6.76 20.63 -7.81
C SER A 242 6.59 21.76 -8.83
N ALA A 243 5.37 22.28 -8.99
CA ALA A 243 5.11 23.44 -9.85
C ALA A 243 5.87 24.70 -9.37
N ALA A 244 5.95 24.92 -8.06
CA ALA A 244 6.68 26.04 -7.46
C ALA A 244 8.21 25.93 -7.60
N ARG A 245 8.74 24.74 -7.86
CA ARG A 245 10.18 24.50 -8.11
C ARG A 245 10.55 24.59 -9.60
N SER A 246 9.57 24.82 -10.47
CA SER A 246 9.85 25.04 -11.90
C SER A 246 10.82 26.19 -12.09
N THR A 247 11.76 26.04 -12.99
CA THR A 247 12.65 27.11 -13.43
C THR A 247 11.93 28.14 -14.31
N HIS A 248 10.75 27.76 -14.82
CA HIS A 248 9.88 28.66 -15.60
C HIS A 248 8.88 29.34 -14.69
N ARG A 249 8.57 30.60 -15.01
CA ARG A 249 7.55 31.35 -14.28
C ARG A 249 6.16 30.88 -14.72
N LEU A 250 5.53 30.05 -13.89
CA LEU A 250 4.20 29.50 -14.11
C LEU A 250 3.13 30.33 -13.42
N GLY A 251 1.93 30.40 -14.00
CA GLY A 251 0.72 30.81 -13.30
C GLY A 251 0.26 29.67 -12.37
N MET A 252 -0.34 30.00 -11.23
CA MET A 252 -0.89 29.01 -10.32
C MET A 252 -2.21 29.48 -9.72
N ALA A 253 -3.21 28.60 -9.71
CA ALA A 253 -4.49 28.82 -9.05
C ALA A 253 -4.83 27.65 -8.11
N PRO A 254 -5.57 27.91 -7.01
CA PRO A 254 -6.07 26.84 -6.15
C PRO A 254 -7.11 26.00 -6.88
N ILE A 255 -7.22 24.74 -6.51
CA ILE A 255 -8.30 23.84 -6.94
C ILE A 255 -9.53 24.15 -6.06
N PRO A 256 -10.70 24.47 -6.64
CA PRO A 256 -11.87 24.93 -5.90
C PRO A 256 -12.70 23.79 -5.26
N TYR A 257 -12.17 22.57 -5.22
CA TYR A 257 -12.86 21.36 -4.72
C TYR A 257 -12.14 20.81 -3.50
N GLU A 258 -12.69 21.05 -2.29
CA GLU A 258 -12.05 20.67 -1.03
C GLU A 258 -12.06 19.14 -0.80
N ASP A 259 -13.19 18.45 -1.04
CA ASP A 259 -13.30 17.02 -0.69
C ASP A 259 -12.35 16.13 -1.50
N PRO A 260 -12.34 16.12 -2.85
CA PRO A 260 -11.37 15.33 -3.60
C PRO A 260 -9.92 15.73 -3.33
N LEU A 261 -9.68 17.04 -3.16
CA LEU A 261 -8.36 17.55 -2.85
C LEU A 261 -7.88 17.07 -1.48
N SER A 262 -8.76 17.04 -0.48
CA SER A 262 -8.43 16.52 0.85
C SER A 262 -8.06 15.05 0.80
N LYS A 263 -8.76 14.22 0.03
CA LYS A 263 -8.46 12.79 -0.13
C LYS A 263 -7.13 12.52 -0.84
N ALA A 264 -6.68 13.41 -1.72
CA ALA A 264 -5.43 13.25 -2.44
C ALA A 264 -4.16 13.44 -1.55
N ILE A 265 -4.33 13.89 -0.30
CA ILE A 265 -3.20 14.14 0.62
C ILE A 265 -2.95 13.04 1.66
N TYR A 266 -3.85 12.07 1.81
CA TYR A 266 -3.67 10.91 2.70
C TYR A 266 -3.03 9.76 1.93
N ALA A 267 -2.04 9.11 2.51
CA ALA A 267 -1.52 7.85 2.00
C ALA A 267 -2.37 6.68 2.54
N VAL A 268 -2.62 5.72 1.66
CA VAL A 268 -3.33 4.48 1.97
C VAL A 268 -2.47 3.30 1.53
N LEU A 269 -2.39 2.28 2.36
CA LEU A 269 -1.84 0.99 2.00
C LEU A 269 -2.99 0.07 1.56
N LEU A 270 -2.94 -0.36 0.31
CA LEU A 270 -3.84 -1.39 -0.22
C LEU A 270 -3.12 -2.73 -0.28
N THR A 271 -3.83 -3.79 0.04
CA THR A 271 -3.38 -5.18 -0.08
C THR A 271 -4.49 -6.06 -0.67
N SER A 272 -4.15 -7.29 -1.06
CA SER A 272 -5.15 -8.30 -1.41
C SER A 272 -5.83 -8.82 -0.14
N LYS A 273 -7.13 -9.13 -0.22
CA LYS A 273 -7.87 -9.82 0.87
C LYS A 273 -7.30 -11.19 1.21
N GLU A 274 -6.59 -11.82 0.28
CA GLU A 274 -5.90 -13.08 0.51
C GLU A 274 -4.64 -12.94 1.36
N ASN A 275 -4.06 -11.73 1.40
CA ASN A 275 -2.85 -11.39 2.16
C ASN A 275 -3.15 -10.66 3.48
N TYR A 276 -4.44 -10.43 3.77
CA TYR A 276 -4.89 -9.66 4.95
C TYR A 276 -5.24 -10.53 6.13
#